data_ce2474e6e622375783ffdbe998bb80ec
#
_entry.id   ce2474e6e622375783ffdbe998bb80ec
#
_cell.length_a   1.000
_cell.length_b   1.000
_cell.length_c   1.000
_cell.angle_alpha   90.00
_cell.angle_beta   90.00
_cell.angle_gamma   90.00
#
_symmetry.space_group_name_H-M   'P 1'
#
loop_
_entity.id
_entity.type
_entity.pdbx_description
1 polymer ?
#
loop_
_entity_poly.entity_id
_entity_poly.type
_entity_poly.pdbx_seq_one_letter_code
_entity_poly.pdbx_strand_id
1 'polypeptide(L)'
;MACSLISHKRIFTTLAKAKALRMYVEPLINRAKDDTTASRRVVFSYLQNKEAVTELFKEISTKIADRPGGYTRILKTGNRIGDNAKMCFIELVDYNENMLKEKAAKKTTRTRRSKKSAAAAPATAETPAEAPAAEAAATETPAAE
;
A
#
# COMPACT_ATOMS: atom_id res chain seq x y z
N MET A 1 -19.96 -1.41 11.19
CA MET A 1 -18.65 -0.75 10.99
C MET A 1 -18.14 -0.88 9.54
N ALA A 2 -18.08 -2.08 8.94
CA ALA A 2 -17.66 -2.20 7.53
C ALA A 2 -18.58 -1.42 6.59
N CYS A 3 -19.88 -1.58 6.69
CA CYS A 3 -20.86 -0.80 5.93
C CYS A 3 -20.70 0.70 6.18
N SER A 4 -20.53 1.12 7.44
CA SER A 4 -20.32 2.55 7.76
C SER A 4 -19.03 3.11 7.14
N LEU A 5 -17.95 2.30 7.04
CA LEU A 5 -16.73 2.74 6.36
C LEU A 5 -16.95 2.89 4.85
N ILE A 6 -17.72 2.00 4.25
CA ILE A 6 -18.05 2.06 2.83
C ILE A 6 -18.91 3.29 2.54
N SER A 7 -19.96 3.55 3.32
CA SER A 7 -20.88 4.68 3.13
C SER A 7 -20.21 6.03 3.43
N HIS A 8 -19.55 6.15 4.57
CA HIS A 8 -18.97 7.43 4.98
C HIS A 8 -17.52 7.65 4.53
N LYS A 9 -16.85 6.63 3.93
CA LYS A 9 -15.46 6.68 3.46
C LYS A 9 -14.41 6.91 4.57
N ARG A 10 -14.83 7.43 5.72
CA ARG A 10 -14.00 7.74 6.90
C ARG A 10 -14.82 7.58 8.18
N ILE A 11 -14.29 6.85 9.17
CA ILE A 11 -14.94 6.68 10.46
C ILE A 11 -13.97 6.87 11.61
N PHE A 12 -14.48 7.34 12.75
CA PHE A 12 -13.72 7.51 13.99
C PHE A 12 -13.95 6.32 14.93
N THR A 13 -12.87 5.69 15.42
CA THR A 13 -12.97 4.49 16.25
C THR A 13 -11.69 4.25 17.06
N THR A 14 -11.69 3.21 17.89
CA THR A 14 -10.49 2.81 18.63
C THR A 14 -9.50 2.08 17.71
N LEU A 15 -8.21 2.21 18.03
CA LEU A 15 -7.14 1.64 17.22
C LEU A 15 -7.25 0.11 17.06
N ALA A 16 -7.68 -0.61 18.09
CA ALA A 16 -7.87 -2.05 18.04
C ALA A 16 -8.97 -2.43 17.03
N LYS A 17 -10.12 -1.74 17.10
CA LYS A 17 -11.24 -1.95 16.16
C LYS A 17 -10.84 -1.60 14.73
N ALA A 18 -10.09 -0.52 14.52
CA ALA A 18 -9.61 -0.13 13.19
C ALA A 18 -8.68 -1.17 12.57
N LYS A 19 -7.76 -1.75 13.36
CA LYS A 19 -6.87 -2.82 12.88
C LYS A 19 -7.66 -4.07 12.46
N ALA A 20 -8.62 -4.51 13.29
CA ALA A 20 -9.47 -5.65 12.96
C ALA A 20 -10.35 -5.37 11.73
N LEU A 21 -10.91 -4.16 11.65
CA LEU A 21 -11.73 -3.75 10.50
C LEU A 21 -10.92 -3.73 9.20
N ARG A 22 -9.67 -3.30 9.23
CA ARG A 22 -8.78 -3.33 8.09
C ARG A 22 -8.62 -4.74 7.51
N MET A 23 -8.30 -5.71 8.36
CA MET A 23 -8.16 -7.12 7.94
C MET A 23 -9.45 -7.70 7.35
N TYR A 24 -10.60 -7.21 7.81
CA TYR A 24 -11.91 -7.66 7.33
C TYR A 24 -12.30 -6.99 6.00
N VAL A 25 -12.07 -5.69 5.85
CA VAL A 25 -12.56 -4.90 4.71
C VAL A 25 -11.64 -5.02 3.49
N GLU A 26 -10.32 -5.07 3.65
CA GLU A 26 -9.39 -5.12 2.52
C GLU A 26 -9.61 -6.31 1.57
N PRO A 27 -9.85 -7.54 2.04
CA PRO A 27 -10.19 -8.65 1.15
C PRO A 27 -11.51 -8.46 0.39
N LEU A 28 -12.52 -7.82 1.02
CA LEU A 28 -13.80 -7.51 0.36
C LEU A 28 -13.63 -6.47 -0.75
N ILE A 29 -12.82 -5.44 -0.49
CA ILE A 29 -12.48 -4.42 -1.48
C ILE A 29 -11.71 -5.05 -2.65
N ASN A 30 -10.74 -5.91 -2.37
CA ASN A 30 -9.99 -6.60 -3.42
C ASN A 30 -10.91 -7.46 -4.30
N ARG A 31 -11.86 -8.16 -3.71
CA ARG A 31 -12.85 -8.96 -4.45
C ARG A 31 -13.83 -8.10 -5.25
N ALA A 32 -14.07 -6.86 -4.81
CA ALA A 32 -14.96 -5.94 -5.52
C ALA A 32 -14.36 -5.37 -6.83
N LYS A 33 -13.07 -5.56 -7.08
CA LYS A 33 -12.45 -5.18 -8.36
C LYS A 33 -12.99 -6.00 -9.53
N ASP A 34 -13.28 -7.28 -9.28
CA ASP A 34 -13.88 -8.17 -10.26
C ASP A 34 -15.41 -8.11 -10.12
N ASP A 35 -16.05 -7.29 -10.96
CA ASP A 35 -17.51 -7.12 -10.93
C ASP A 35 -18.23 -8.30 -11.54
N THR A 36 -18.22 -9.42 -10.84
CA THR A 36 -18.97 -10.63 -11.20
C THR A 36 -20.17 -10.84 -10.26
N THR A 37 -21.19 -11.52 -10.74
CA THR A 37 -22.35 -11.88 -9.90
C THR A 37 -21.95 -12.74 -8.70
N ALA A 38 -20.94 -13.61 -8.88
CA ALA A 38 -20.38 -14.43 -7.81
C ALA A 38 -19.70 -13.55 -6.75
N SER A 39 -18.86 -12.58 -7.16
CA SER A 39 -18.21 -11.63 -6.25
C SER A 39 -19.23 -10.81 -5.46
N ARG A 40 -20.27 -10.30 -6.11
CA ARG A 40 -21.36 -9.57 -5.45
C ARG A 40 -22.09 -10.42 -4.40
N ARG A 41 -22.38 -11.68 -4.70
CA ARG A 41 -23.04 -12.61 -3.75
C ARG A 41 -22.16 -12.85 -2.51
N VAL A 42 -20.85 -13.09 -2.72
CA VAL A 42 -19.92 -13.31 -1.62
C VAL A 42 -19.78 -12.05 -0.77
N VAL A 43 -19.57 -10.88 -1.36
CA VAL A 43 -19.47 -9.60 -0.62
C VAL A 43 -20.75 -9.32 0.15
N PHE A 44 -21.92 -9.59 -0.45
CA PHE A 44 -23.21 -9.44 0.22
C PHE A 44 -23.34 -10.38 1.43
N SER A 45 -22.86 -11.61 1.35
CA SER A 45 -22.92 -12.55 2.49
C SER A 45 -22.15 -12.04 3.72
N TYR A 46 -21.09 -11.25 3.51
CA TYR A 46 -20.32 -10.64 4.61
C TYR A 46 -20.90 -9.31 5.10
N LEU A 47 -21.36 -8.45 4.20
CA LEU A 47 -21.83 -7.10 4.56
C LEU A 47 -23.29 -7.06 5.00
N GLN A 48 -24.15 -7.94 4.46
CA GLN A 48 -25.59 -8.03 4.73
C GLN A 48 -26.35 -6.70 4.50
N ASN A 49 -25.80 -5.79 3.70
CA ASN A 49 -26.39 -4.49 3.38
C ASN A 49 -26.31 -4.22 1.88
N LYS A 50 -27.48 -4.05 1.24
CA LYS A 50 -27.59 -3.83 -0.21
C LYS A 50 -26.96 -2.51 -0.65
N GLU A 51 -27.17 -1.43 0.10
CA GLU A 51 -26.66 -0.10 -0.20
C GLU A 51 -25.14 -0.08 -0.18
N ALA A 52 -24.54 -0.63 0.89
CA ALA A 52 -23.09 -0.71 1.01
C ALA A 52 -22.44 -1.55 -0.12
N VAL A 53 -23.08 -2.64 -0.53
CA VAL A 53 -22.58 -3.44 -1.66
C VAL A 53 -22.69 -2.66 -2.97
N THR A 54 -23.82 -2.00 -3.22
CA THR A 54 -23.99 -1.18 -4.42
C THR A 54 -22.93 -0.08 -4.50
N GLU A 55 -22.71 0.64 -3.41
CA GLU A 55 -21.73 1.71 -3.31
C GLU A 55 -20.28 1.19 -3.47
N LEU A 56 -19.97 0.02 -2.90
CA LEU A 56 -18.68 -0.63 -3.04
C LEU A 56 -18.35 -0.94 -4.52
N PHE A 57 -19.28 -1.54 -5.25
CA PHE A 57 -19.06 -1.92 -6.66
C PHE A 57 -19.18 -0.73 -7.63
N LYS A 58 -20.03 0.26 -7.32
CA LYS A 58 -20.29 1.40 -8.22
C LYS A 58 -19.23 2.49 -8.09
N GLU A 59 -18.86 2.86 -6.87
CA GLU A 59 -17.98 4.01 -6.61
C GLU A 59 -16.57 3.60 -6.19
N ILE A 60 -16.47 2.68 -5.23
CA ILE A 60 -15.18 2.40 -4.58
C ILE A 60 -14.31 1.56 -5.52
N SER A 61 -14.86 0.55 -6.18
CA SER A 61 -14.11 -0.32 -7.08
C SER A 61 -13.46 0.46 -8.23
N THR A 62 -14.17 1.42 -8.81
CA THR A 62 -13.66 2.27 -9.90
C THR A 62 -12.48 3.14 -9.49
N LYS A 63 -12.52 3.71 -8.27
CA LYS A 63 -11.43 4.56 -7.75
C LYS A 63 -10.19 3.78 -7.32
N ILE A 64 -10.37 2.52 -6.94
CA ILE A 64 -9.30 1.66 -6.39
C ILE A 64 -8.71 0.72 -7.45
N ALA A 65 -9.25 0.69 -8.67
CA ALA A 65 -8.87 -0.24 -9.72
C ALA A 65 -7.34 -0.38 -9.90
N ASP A 66 -6.64 0.76 -9.98
CA ASP A 66 -5.19 0.81 -10.22
C ASP A 66 -4.32 0.48 -9.01
N ARG A 67 -4.89 0.44 -7.80
CA ARG A 67 -4.13 0.23 -6.58
C ARG A 67 -3.97 -1.26 -6.29
N PRO A 68 -2.72 -1.80 -6.16
CA PRO A 68 -2.49 -3.22 -5.91
C PRO A 68 -2.87 -3.68 -4.50
N GLY A 69 -3.06 -2.75 -3.53
CA GLY A 69 -3.42 -3.06 -2.14
C GLY A 69 -3.26 -1.86 -1.20
N GLY A 70 -3.58 -2.06 0.09
CA GLY A 70 -3.49 -0.99 1.10
C GLY A 70 -4.54 0.09 0.88
N TYR A 71 -5.78 -0.30 0.72
CA TYR A 71 -6.92 0.58 0.43
C TYR A 71 -7.32 1.46 1.61
N THR A 72 -6.94 1.06 2.82
CA THR A 72 -7.30 1.76 4.05
C THR A 72 -6.09 2.39 4.72
N ARG A 73 -6.31 3.54 5.39
CA ARG A 73 -5.31 4.24 6.19
C ARG A 73 -5.86 4.46 7.59
N ILE A 74 -5.00 4.27 8.59
CA ILE A 74 -5.32 4.54 9.99
C ILE A 74 -4.51 5.74 10.46
N LEU A 75 -5.21 6.81 10.88
CA LEU A 75 -4.63 8.04 11.41
C LEU A 75 -4.88 8.08 12.93
N LYS A 76 -3.83 8.05 13.72
CA LYS A 76 -3.94 8.12 15.19
C LYS A 76 -4.26 9.56 15.61
N THR A 77 -5.23 9.73 16.53
CA THR A 77 -5.68 11.05 16.99
C THR A 77 -5.33 11.32 18.45
N GLY A 78 -4.90 10.32 19.20
CA GLY A 78 -4.64 10.45 20.64
C GLY A 78 -5.43 9.44 21.46
N ASN A 79 -5.59 9.73 22.74
CA ASN A 79 -6.30 8.88 23.67
C ASN A 79 -7.62 9.52 24.06
N ARG A 80 -8.63 8.70 24.34
CA ARG A 80 -9.93 9.17 24.84
C ARG A 80 -9.86 9.45 26.33
N ILE A 81 -10.42 10.58 26.75
CA ILE A 81 -10.53 10.95 28.17
C ILE A 81 -11.47 9.97 28.87
N GLY A 82 -11.09 9.49 30.04
CA GLY A 82 -11.86 8.55 30.86
C GLY A 82 -11.22 7.16 30.89
N ASP A 83 -11.13 6.46 29.75
CA ASP A 83 -10.60 5.09 29.65
C ASP A 83 -9.21 4.98 29.02
N ASN A 84 -8.61 6.11 28.64
CA ASN A 84 -7.31 6.20 27.98
C ASN A 84 -7.19 5.30 26.71
N ALA A 85 -8.31 4.96 26.09
CA ALA A 85 -8.32 4.14 24.88
C ALA A 85 -7.69 4.90 23.69
N LYS A 86 -6.80 4.27 22.97
CA LYS A 86 -6.16 4.84 21.77
C LYS A 86 -7.19 5.00 20.65
N MET A 87 -7.42 6.23 20.22
CA MET A 87 -8.39 6.58 19.19
C MET A 87 -7.72 6.81 17.82
N CYS A 88 -8.47 6.59 16.75
CA CYS A 88 -8.00 6.80 15.40
C CYS A 88 -9.15 7.03 14.41
N PHE A 89 -8.82 7.64 13.27
CA PHE A 89 -9.63 7.58 12.08
C PHE A 89 -9.16 6.44 11.20
N ILE A 90 -10.08 5.64 10.67
CA ILE A 90 -9.83 4.77 9.53
C ILE A 90 -10.52 5.37 8.31
N GLU A 91 -9.81 5.48 7.20
CA GLU A 91 -10.29 6.11 5.97
C GLU A 91 -9.87 5.30 4.74
N LEU A 92 -10.63 5.46 3.65
CA LEU A 92 -10.24 4.99 2.33
C LEU A 92 -9.23 5.98 1.73
N VAL A 93 -8.07 5.48 1.30
CA VAL A 93 -6.93 6.32 0.89
C VAL A 93 -7.26 7.22 -0.30
N ASP A 94 -8.04 6.71 -1.26
CA ASP A 94 -8.32 7.38 -2.52
C ASP A 94 -9.40 8.48 -2.43
N TYR A 95 -10.05 8.60 -1.25
CA TYR A 95 -11.03 9.64 -0.95
C TYR A 95 -10.44 10.85 -0.20
N ASN A 96 -9.17 10.80 0.20
CA ASN A 96 -8.51 11.92 0.89
C ASN A 96 -7.45 12.56 -0.01
N GLU A 97 -7.88 13.45 -0.90
CA GLU A 97 -7.04 14.14 -1.88
C GLU A 97 -5.93 15.00 -1.25
N ASN A 98 -6.18 15.60 -0.11
CA ASN A 98 -5.20 16.45 0.57
C ASN A 98 -3.95 15.65 0.97
N MET A 99 -4.13 14.46 1.49
CA MET A 99 -3.01 13.57 1.87
C MET A 99 -2.31 12.94 0.65
N LEU A 100 -2.97 12.82 -0.49
CA LEU A 100 -2.37 12.35 -1.75
C LEU A 100 -1.45 13.43 -2.35
N LYS A 101 -1.88 14.69 -2.36
CA LYS A 101 -1.09 15.86 -2.85
C LYS A 101 0.19 16.06 -2.04
N GLU A 102 0.16 15.93 -0.72
CA GLU A 102 1.35 16.03 0.14
C GLU A 102 2.41 14.95 -0.16
N LYS A 103 2.00 13.72 -0.47
CA LYS A 103 2.95 12.65 -0.85
C LYS A 103 3.66 12.92 -2.17
N ALA A 104 2.98 13.49 -3.15
CA ALA A 104 3.58 13.87 -4.42
C ALA A 104 4.60 15.00 -4.25
N ALA A 105 4.28 16.03 -3.46
CA ALA A 105 5.19 17.14 -3.14
C ALA A 105 6.45 16.68 -2.38
N LYS A 106 6.33 15.77 -1.40
CA LYS A 106 7.45 15.21 -0.65
C LYS A 106 8.37 14.31 -1.50
N LYS A 107 7.85 13.60 -2.49
CA LYS A 107 8.68 12.80 -3.41
C LYS A 107 9.55 13.68 -4.32
N THR A 108 9.01 14.76 -4.85
CA THR A 108 9.75 15.69 -5.75
C THR A 108 10.88 16.43 -5.04
N THR A 109 10.69 16.85 -3.78
CA THR A 109 11.75 17.51 -2.99
C THR A 109 12.89 16.56 -2.62
N ARG A 110 12.59 15.27 -2.35
CA ARG A 110 13.61 14.29 -1.99
C ARG A 110 14.50 13.89 -3.18
N THR A 111 13.93 13.82 -4.38
CA THR A 111 14.68 13.52 -5.61
C THR A 111 15.62 14.66 -6.02
N ARG A 112 15.21 15.93 -5.81
CA ARG A 112 16.08 17.10 -6.07
C ARG A 112 17.28 17.17 -5.13
N ARG A 113 17.14 16.76 -3.87
CA ARG A 113 18.21 16.81 -2.88
C ARG A 113 19.26 15.70 -3.09
N SER A 114 18.86 14.52 -3.55
CA SER A 114 19.80 13.44 -3.87
C SER A 114 20.62 13.73 -5.14
N LYS A 115 20.05 14.45 -6.11
CA LYS A 115 20.76 14.84 -7.35
C LYS A 115 21.80 15.95 -7.14
N LYS A 116 21.64 16.77 -6.08
CA LYS A 116 22.58 17.85 -5.77
C LYS A 116 23.79 17.36 -4.95
N SER A 117 23.70 16.21 -4.25
CA SER A 117 24.83 15.61 -3.52
C SER A 117 25.72 14.72 -4.38
N ALA A 118 25.28 14.34 -5.59
CA ALA A 118 26.06 13.53 -6.52
C ALA A 118 26.94 14.34 -7.50
N ALA A 119 26.92 15.67 -7.40
CA ALA A 119 27.63 16.57 -8.34
C ALA A 119 28.86 17.28 -7.73
N ALA A 120 29.39 16.77 -6.62
CA ALA A 120 30.59 17.38 -6.02
C ALA A 120 31.55 16.29 -5.51
N ALA A 121 32.37 15.73 -6.41
CA ALA A 121 33.67 15.18 -6.10
C ALA A 121 34.54 15.30 -7.36
N PRO A 122 35.64 16.06 -7.31
CA PRO A 122 36.55 16.18 -8.44
C PRO A 122 37.53 15.01 -8.49
N ALA A 123 37.93 14.74 -9.70
CA ALA A 123 38.93 13.78 -10.11
C ALA A 123 40.31 14.10 -9.55
N THR A 124 41.09 13.08 -9.26
CA THR A 124 42.53 13.08 -9.55
C THR A 124 43.01 11.67 -9.87
N ALA A 125 43.81 11.66 -10.91
CA ALA A 125 44.38 10.52 -11.62
C ALA A 125 45.47 9.80 -10.80
N GLU A 126 45.67 8.53 -11.06
CA GLU A 126 46.91 7.99 -11.65
C GLU A 126 46.86 6.47 -11.77
N THR A 127 47.06 5.98 -12.97
CA THR A 127 47.50 4.64 -13.36
C THR A 127 49.04 4.59 -13.26
N PRO A 128 49.78 3.45 -13.30
CA PRO A 128 49.53 2.27 -14.13
C PRO A 128 50.04 0.89 -13.61
N ALA A 129 49.72 -0.14 -14.42
CA ALA A 129 50.47 -1.38 -14.69
C ALA A 129 50.53 -2.46 -13.58
N GLU A 130 50.15 -3.69 -13.82
CA GLU A 130 50.81 -4.71 -14.64
C GLU A 130 50.04 -6.05 -14.53
N ALA A 131 49.72 -6.66 -15.62
CA ALA A 131 49.40 -8.10 -15.72
C ALA A 131 50.74 -8.87 -15.77
N PRO A 132 50.82 -10.22 -15.66
CA PRO A 132 50.09 -11.19 -16.45
C PRO A 132 49.82 -12.58 -15.82
N ALA A 133 48.96 -13.29 -16.52
CA ALA A 133 49.06 -14.67 -16.98
C ALA A 133 48.84 -15.89 -16.10
N ALA A 134 48.01 -16.72 -16.69
CA ALA A 134 48.06 -18.18 -16.88
C ALA A 134 47.67 -19.04 -15.66
N GLU A 135 47.00 -20.13 -15.77
CA GLU A 135 46.76 -21.19 -16.78
C GLU A 135 45.76 -22.19 -16.19
N ALA A 136 44.81 -22.54 -16.92
CA ALA A 136 44.48 -23.86 -17.45
C ALA A 136 44.03 -25.00 -16.52
N ALA A 137 43.09 -25.66 -17.07
CA ALA A 137 42.76 -27.08 -17.15
C ALA A 137 41.66 -27.56 -16.19
N ALA A 138 40.48 -27.80 -16.72
CA ALA A 138 40.03 -28.96 -17.47
C ALA A 138 39.62 -30.19 -16.64
N THR A 139 38.50 -30.72 -17.11
CA THR A 139 38.01 -32.09 -17.01
C THR A 139 37.25 -32.51 -15.74
N GLU A 140 36.12 -33.09 -15.71
CA GLU A 140 35.35 -33.97 -16.58
C GLU A 140 34.14 -34.48 -15.79
N THR A 141 33.00 -34.53 -16.38
CA THR A 141 31.87 -35.39 -16.01
C THR A 141 32.26 -36.86 -16.21
N PRO A 142 31.64 -37.90 -15.64
CA PRO A 142 30.28 -38.26 -15.97
C PRO A 142 29.43 -39.01 -14.88
N ALA A 143 28.12 -38.95 -15.11
CA ALA A 143 27.07 -39.96 -15.15
C ALA A 143 26.99 -41.17 -14.20
N ALA A 144 25.71 -41.43 -13.89
CA ALA A 144 25.03 -42.72 -13.70
C ALA A 144 25.08 -43.37 -12.27
N GLU A 145 23.98 -43.44 -11.61
CA GLU A 145 22.97 -44.56 -11.56
C GLU A 145 21.80 -44.19 -10.70
#